data_9a82d9ef6dc40c75ae2326b1978a3d3f
#
_entry.id   9a82d9ef6dc40c75ae2326b1978a3d3f
#
_cell.length_a   1.000
_cell.length_b   1.000
_cell.length_c   1.000
_cell.angle_alpha   90.00
_cell.angle_beta   90.00
_cell.angle_gamma   90.00
#
_symmetry.space_group_name_H-M   'P 1'
#
loop_
_entity.id
_entity.type
_entity.pdbx_description
1 polymer ?
#
loop_
_entity_poly.entity_id
_entity_poly.type
_entity_poly.pdbx_seq_one_letter_code
_entity_poly.pdbx_strand_id
1 'polypeptide(L)'
;MAPLLRRTWAPRGQTPILPQRGRSRRKVSVIAALTISPRRHRVRSYFGLLPDANYDGQAILHFLQQLTRSQRGPIDLVWDRLPAHRGGPVGRWLATHRRRVHAHLLPGYAPELNPVELIWGHAKMNPLANFAPTELDELLHQTQAALLTIAADQPLLRSFIAHCPLSLRLR
;
A
#
# COMPACT_ATOMS: atom_id res chain seq x y z
N MET A 1 3.90 -11.60 -3.47
CA MET A 1 3.96 -10.72 -4.65
C MET A 1 4.99 -11.32 -5.57
N ALA A 2 4.67 -11.66 -6.83
CA ALA A 2 5.66 -12.15 -7.77
C ALA A 2 6.56 -10.98 -8.21
N PRO A 3 7.88 -11.19 -8.39
CA PRO A 3 8.77 -10.16 -8.90
C PRO A 3 8.32 -9.76 -10.31
N LEU A 4 8.34 -8.47 -10.60
CA LEU A 4 8.03 -7.94 -11.92
C LEU A 4 9.33 -7.93 -12.73
N LEU A 5 9.36 -8.72 -13.80
CA LEU A 5 10.48 -8.74 -14.72
C LEU A 5 10.47 -7.44 -15.53
N ARG A 6 11.53 -6.67 -15.43
CA ARG A 6 11.73 -5.45 -16.20
C ARG A 6 12.97 -5.59 -17.07
N ARG A 7 12.90 -5.08 -18.29
CA ARG A 7 14.09 -5.00 -19.16
C ARG A 7 15.17 -4.18 -18.47
N THR A 8 16.40 -4.66 -18.52
CA THR A 8 17.58 -3.95 -17.99
C THR A 8 18.67 -3.93 -19.06
N TRP A 9 19.65 -3.06 -18.89
CA TRP A 9 20.81 -2.98 -19.75
C TRP A 9 21.85 -4.02 -19.34
N ALA A 10 22.48 -4.64 -20.33
CA ALA A 10 23.61 -5.54 -20.14
C ALA A 10 24.59 -5.38 -21.31
N PRO A 11 25.88 -5.71 -21.14
CA PRO A 11 26.82 -5.78 -22.24
C PRO A 11 26.32 -6.71 -23.35
N ARG A 12 26.64 -6.40 -24.58
CA ARG A 12 26.25 -7.20 -25.74
C ARG A 12 26.72 -8.65 -25.56
N GLY A 13 25.81 -9.60 -25.70
CA GLY A 13 26.09 -11.04 -25.54
C GLY A 13 26.02 -11.55 -24.10
N GLN A 14 25.76 -10.69 -23.10
CA GLN A 14 25.63 -11.06 -21.69
C GLN A 14 24.19 -10.82 -21.23
N THR A 15 23.29 -11.75 -21.52
CA THR A 15 21.91 -11.66 -21.04
C THR A 15 21.88 -11.86 -19.51
N PRO A 16 21.29 -10.92 -18.72
CA PRO A 16 21.17 -11.09 -17.28
C PRO A 16 20.33 -12.31 -16.94
N ILE A 17 20.86 -13.18 -16.09
CA ILE A 17 20.15 -14.33 -15.57
C ILE A 17 19.62 -13.95 -14.20
N LEU A 18 18.31 -13.98 -14.02
CA LEU A 18 17.65 -13.82 -12.74
C LEU A 18 17.32 -15.20 -12.17
N PRO A 19 18.06 -15.68 -11.17
CA PRO A 19 17.73 -16.94 -10.51
C PRO A 19 16.41 -16.74 -9.75
N GLN A 20 15.36 -17.41 -10.17
CA GLN A 20 14.08 -17.39 -9.49
C GLN A 20 13.84 -18.75 -8.84
N ARG A 21 13.61 -18.77 -7.52
CA ARG A 21 13.19 -19.98 -6.82
C ARG A 21 11.77 -20.33 -7.28
N GLY A 22 11.64 -21.40 -8.04
CA GLY A 22 10.35 -21.94 -8.44
C GLY A 22 9.56 -22.46 -7.21
N ARG A 23 8.26 -22.15 -7.14
CA ARG A 23 7.29 -22.74 -6.18
C ARG A 23 7.36 -22.32 -4.71
N SER A 24 8.05 -21.27 -4.31
CA SER A 24 7.85 -20.75 -2.95
C SER A 24 6.47 -20.12 -2.84
N ARG A 25 5.58 -20.67 -1.99
CA ARG A 25 4.27 -20.09 -1.66
C ARG A 25 4.36 -18.97 -0.61
N ARG A 26 5.57 -18.73 -0.08
CA ARG A 26 5.79 -17.71 0.94
C ARG A 26 5.61 -16.31 0.35
N LYS A 27 4.99 -15.44 1.11
CA LYS A 27 4.62 -14.09 0.66
C LYS A 27 4.72 -13.07 1.77
N VAL A 28 4.86 -11.81 1.41
CA VAL A 28 4.65 -10.68 2.30
C VAL A 28 3.36 -9.99 1.86
N SER A 29 2.36 -9.99 2.72
CA SER A 29 1.15 -9.19 2.52
C SER A 29 1.40 -7.76 3.01
N VAL A 30 0.87 -6.80 2.27
CA VAL A 30 1.06 -5.38 2.57
C VAL A 30 -0.28 -4.69 2.65
N ILE A 31 -0.47 -3.86 3.67
CA ILE A 31 -1.54 -2.89 3.75
C ILE A 31 -0.94 -1.49 3.78
N ALA A 32 -1.56 -0.51 3.14
CA ALA A 32 -1.12 0.87 3.23
C ALA A 32 -2.27 1.85 3.22
N ALA A 33 -1.98 3.07 3.71
CA ALA A 33 -2.87 4.20 3.63
C ALA A 33 -2.08 5.46 3.27
N LEU A 34 -2.64 6.28 2.39
CA LEU A 34 -2.20 7.65 2.16
C LEU A 34 -3.08 8.59 2.98
N THR A 35 -2.47 9.47 3.74
CA THR A 35 -3.19 10.49 4.49
C THR A 35 -2.88 11.88 3.93
N ILE A 36 -3.91 12.69 3.78
CA ILE A 36 -3.81 14.08 3.33
C ILE A 36 -4.14 14.97 4.52
N SER A 37 -3.25 15.89 4.87
CA SER A 37 -3.50 16.85 5.95
C SER A 37 -4.71 17.73 5.65
N PRO A 38 -5.46 18.24 6.66
CA PRO A 38 -6.63 19.10 6.44
C PRO A 38 -6.33 20.35 5.59
N ARG A 39 -5.11 20.88 5.71
CA ARG A 39 -4.63 22.00 4.87
C ARG A 39 -4.14 21.58 3.49
N ARG A 40 -4.16 20.27 3.18
CA ARG A 40 -3.75 19.68 1.89
C ARG A 40 -2.30 19.99 1.47
N HIS A 41 -1.41 20.30 2.43
CA HIS A 41 0.00 20.57 2.16
C HIS A 41 0.88 19.34 2.26
N ARG A 42 0.50 18.37 3.09
CA ARG A 42 1.31 17.19 3.39
C ARG A 42 0.54 15.92 3.11
N VAL A 43 1.19 15.03 2.38
CA VAL A 43 0.77 13.64 2.18
C VAL A 43 1.70 12.75 2.99
N ARG A 44 1.17 11.76 3.68
CA ARG A 44 1.97 10.74 4.39
C ARG A 44 1.51 9.37 3.98
N SER A 45 2.44 8.43 3.88
CA SER A 45 2.17 7.01 3.70
C SER A 45 2.36 6.28 5.03
N TYR A 46 1.42 5.42 5.34
CA TYR A 46 1.48 4.46 6.45
C TYR A 46 1.34 3.08 5.86
N PHE A 47 2.10 2.11 6.36
CA PHE A 47 2.01 0.75 5.87
C PHE A 47 2.24 -0.27 6.98
N GLY A 48 1.70 -1.46 6.78
CA GLY A 48 1.96 -2.64 7.58
C GLY A 48 2.41 -3.79 6.70
N LEU A 49 3.30 -4.62 7.21
CA LEU A 49 3.81 -5.82 6.54
C LEU A 49 3.42 -7.03 7.37
N LEU A 50 2.95 -8.07 6.72
CA LEU A 50 2.56 -9.31 7.35
C LEU A 50 3.21 -10.48 6.60
N PRO A 51 4.30 -11.04 7.14
CA PRO A 51 4.98 -12.18 6.52
C PRO A 51 4.12 -13.43 6.64
N ASP A 52 4.06 -14.19 5.57
CA ASP A 52 3.43 -15.49 5.41
C ASP A 52 1.97 -15.62 5.87
N ALA A 53 1.26 -14.48 5.94
CA ALA A 53 -0.13 -14.41 6.34
C ALA A 53 -0.93 -13.46 5.42
N ASN A 54 -2.25 -13.43 5.57
CA ASN A 54 -3.14 -12.49 4.89
C ASN A 54 -3.65 -11.45 5.89
N TYR A 55 -3.97 -10.26 5.40
CA TYR A 55 -4.74 -9.28 6.16
C TYR A 55 -6.20 -9.74 6.24
N ASP A 56 -6.56 -10.29 7.39
CA ASP A 56 -7.94 -10.56 7.76
C ASP A 56 -8.59 -9.33 8.41
N GLY A 57 -9.86 -9.43 8.78
CA GLY A 57 -10.59 -8.34 9.41
C GLY A 57 -9.98 -7.87 10.74
N GLN A 58 -9.30 -8.75 11.50
CA GLN A 58 -8.66 -8.37 12.76
C GLN A 58 -7.36 -7.61 12.54
N ALA A 59 -6.55 -8.07 11.60
CA ALA A 59 -5.30 -7.39 11.22
C ALA A 59 -5.58 -6.01 10.59
N ILE A 60 -6.62 -5.90 9.75
CA ILE A 60 -7.07 -4.61 9.20
C ILE A 60 -7.56 -3.68 10.32
N LEU A 61 -8.33 -4.19 11.28
CA LEU A 61 -8.78 -3.40 12.42
C LEU A 61 -7.60 -2.87 13.24
N HIS A 62 -6.60 -3.71 13.50
CA HIS A 62 -5.39 -3.29 14.21
C HIS A 62 -4.66 -2.15 13.47
N PHE A 63 -4.48 -2.29 12.15
CA PHE A 63 -3.90 -1.23 11.33
C PHE A 63 -4.71 0.07 11.38
N LEU A 64 -6.05 0.01 11.26
CA LEU A 64 -6.93 1.18 11.37
C LEU A 64 -6.83 1.86 12.73
N GLN A 65 -6.78 1.10 13.81
CA GLN A 65 -6.63 1.65 15.15
C GLN A 65 -5.31 2.40 15.32
N GLN A 66 -4.20 1.84 14.82
CA GLN A 66 -2.90 2.51 14.82
C GLN A 66 -2.92 3.78 13.97
N LEU A 67 -3.46 3.68 12.74
CA LEU A 67 -3.59 4.81 11.83
C LEU A 67 -4.40 5.94 12.45
N THR A 68 -5.57 5.63 13.02
CA THR A 68 -6.45 6.65 13.61
C THR A 68 -5.89 7.27 14.88
N ARG A 69 -5.10 6.55 15.68
CA ARG A 69 -4.36 7.10 16.82
C ARG A 69 -3.32 8.12 16.39
N SER A 70 -2.70 7.93 15.24
CA SER A 70 -1.69 8.85 14.69
C SER A 70 -2.28 10.12 14.09
N GLN A 71 -3.60 10.17 13.86
CA GLN A 71 -4.30 11.32 13.29
C GLN A 71 -5.06 12.10 14.36
N ARG A 72 -5.12 13.42 14.22
CA ARG A 72 -5.94 14.29 15.08
C ARG A 72 -7.23 14.69 14.36
N GLY A 73 -8.34 14.76 15.10
CA GLY A 73 -9.63 15.22 14.57
C GLY A 73 -10.39 14.16 13.77
N PRO A 74 -11.47 14.57 13.07
CA PRO A 74 -12.27 13.72 12.20
C PRO A 74 -11.45 13.18 11.02
N ILE A 75 -11.81 11.98 10.56
CA ILE A 75 -11.13 11.27 9.47
C ILE A 75 -12.18 10.85 8.45
N ASP A 76 -12.01 11.26 7.21
CA ASP A 76 -12.70 10.69 6.06
C ASP A 76 -11.86 9.55 5.51
N LEU A 77 -12.31 8.31 5.72
CA LEU A 77 -11.65 7.09 5.28
C LEU A 77 -12.24 6.66 3.94
N VAL A 78 -11.47 6.82 2.88
CA VAL A 78 -11.85 6.37 1.54
C VAL A 78 -11.13 5.06 1.24
N TRP A 79 -11.87 3.99 0.91
CA TRP A 79 -11.30 2.68 0.62
C TRP A 79 -12.17 1.82 -0.30
N ASP A 80 -11.63 0.71 -0.76
CA ASP A 80 -12.32 -0.21 -1.64
C ASP A 80 -13.42 -1.04 -0.91
N ARG A 81 -14.11 -1.87 -1.68
CA ARG A 81 -15.21 -2.71 -1.19
C ARG A 81 -14.77 -4.11 -0.77
N LEU A 82 -13.52 -4.30 -0.38
CA LEU A 82 -13.08 -5.62 0.10
C LEU A 82 -14.04 -6.11 1.22
N PRO A 83 -14.51 -7.36 1.20
CA PRO A 83 -15.42 -7.86 2.24
C PRO A 83 -14.92 -7.64 3.67
N ALA A 84 -13.61 -7.78 3.88
CA ALA A 84 -12.97 -7.54 5.17
C ALA A 84 -13.02 -6.08 5.64
N HIS A 85 -13.28 -5.11 4.73
CA HIS A 85 -13.42 -3.69 5.05
C HIS A 85 -14.83 -3.33 5.55
N ARG A 86 -15.85 -4.15 5.28
CA ARG A 86 -17.24 -3.81 5.56
C ARG A 86 -17.88 -4.60 6.69
N GLY A 87 -17.36 -5.77 6.99
CA GLY A 87 -17.95 -6.70 7.94
C GLY A 87 -17.10 -6.99 9.16
N GLY A 88 -17.59 -7.91 9.98
CA GLY A 88 -16.85 -8.46 11.10
C GLY A 88 -16.36 -7.41 12.10
N PRO A 89 -15.10 -7.50 12.57
CA PRO A 89 -14.55 -6.61 13.58
C PRO A 89 -14.42 -5.16 13.08
N VAL A 90 -14.09 -4.97 11.80
CA VAL A 90 -13.95 -3.63 11.20
C VAL A 90 -15.28 -2.90 11.16
N GLY A 91 -16.35 -3.55 10.67
CA GLY A 91 -17.69 -2.95 10.58
C GLY A 91 -18.21 -2.56 11.97
N ARG A 92 -18.05 -3.42 12.99
CA ARG A 92 -18.44 -3.10 14.38
C ARG A 92 -17.67 -1.90 14.93
N TRP A 93 -16.37 -1.84 14.69
CA TRP A 93 -15.53 -0.74 15.14
C TRP A 93 -15.92 0.58 14.46
N LEU A 94 -16.14 0.59 13.15
CA LEU A 94 -16.59 1.78 12.43
C LEU A 94 -17.95 2.28 12.96
N ALA A 95 -18.89 1.39 13.25
CA ALA A 95 -20.18 1.75 13.80
C ALA A 95 -20.07 2.49 15.14
N THR A 96 -19.13 2.09 16.01
CA THR A 96 -18.88 2.74 17.30
C THR A 96 -18.06 4.03 17.19
N HIS A 97 -17.31 4.21 16.09
CA HIS A 97 -16.43 5.36 15.89
C HIS A 97 -16.94 6.36 14.82
N ARG A 98 -18.21 6.26 14.42
CA ARG A 98 -18.82 7.07 13.34
C ARG A 98 -18.79 8.58 13.56
N ARG A 99 -18.60 9.05 14.79
CA ARG A 99 -18.42 10.49 15.09
C ARG A 99 -17.03 10.99 14.70
N ARG A 100 -16.07 10.10 14.57
CA ARG A 100 -14.67 10.43 14.26
C ARG A 100 -14.19 9.90 12.92
N VAL A 101 -14.68 8.74 12.49
CA VAL A 101 -14.26 8.06 11.26
C VAL A 101 -15.47 7.91 10.34
N HIS A 102 -15.47 8.66 9.25
CA HIS A 102 -16.47 8.59 8.22
C HIS A 102 -15.93 7.72 7.07
N ALA A 103 -16.49 6.53 6.91
CA ALA A 103 -16.05 5.59 5.88
C ALA A 103 -16.81 5.81 4.56
N HIS A 104 -16.08 6.02 3.49
CA HIS A 104 -16.57 6.20 2.13
C HIS A 104 -16.05 5.04 1.26
N LEU A 105 -16.97 4.29 0.65
CA LEU A 105 -16.62 3.16 -0.20
C LEU A 105 -16.44 3.63 -1.65
N LEU A 106 -15.30 3.32 -2.23
CA LEU A 106 -15.08 3.47 -3.67
C LEU A 106 -16.06 2.61 -4.47
N PRO A 107 -16.36 2.97 -5.72
CA PRO A 107 -17.08 2.08 -6.63
C PRO A 107 -16.40 0.70 -6.71
N GLY A 108 -17.17 -0.34 -6.99
CA GLY A 108 -16.60 -1.66 -7.25
C GLY A 108 -15.79 -1.65 -8.54
N TYR A 109 -14.70 -2.42 -8.56
CA TYR A 109 -13.83 -2.58 -9.74
C TYR A 109 -13.25 -1.26 -10.29
N ALA A 110 -12.96 -0.30 -9.42
CA ALA A 110 -12.38 0.99 -9.78
C ALA A 110 -11.04 1.24 -9.03
N PRO A 111 -10.01 0.41 -9.26
CA PRO A 111 -8.71 0.55 -8.60
C PRO A 111 -8.02 1.87 -8.95
N GLU A 112 -8.31 2.44 -10.12
CA GLU A 112 -7.79 3.73 -10.56
C GLU A 112 -8.20 4.89 -9.64
N LEU A 113 -9.31 4.74 -8.90
CA LEU A 113 -9.75 5.72 -7.91
C LEU A 113 -9.02 5.58 -6.56
N ASN A 114 -8.19 4.54 -6.40
CA ASN A 114 -7.45 4.32 -5.17
C ASN A 114 -5.97 4.70 -5.36
N PRO A 115 -5.51 5.86 -4.86
CA PRO A 115 -4.12 6.30 -5.06
C PRO A 115 -3.09 5.36 -4.39
N VAL A 116 -3.49 4.49 -3.48
CA VAL A 116 -2.61 3.47 -2.89
C VAL A 116 -2.17 2.43 -3.93
N GLU A 117 -2.98 2.17 -4.97
CA GLU A 117 -2.60 1.29 -6.07
C GLU A 117 -1.37 1.79 -6.83
N LEU A 118 -1.17 3.11 -6.90
CA LEU A 118 0.02 3.71 -7.50
C LEU A 118 1.28 3.45 -6.67
N ILE A 119 1.16 3.33 -5.34
CA ILE A 119 2.28 2.89 -4.48
C ILE A 119 2.71 1.49 -4.87
N TRP A 120 1.76 0.57 -5.06
CA TRP A 120 2.06 -0.81 -5.44
C TRP A 120 2.70 -0.89 -6.83
N GLY A 121 2.16 -0.15 -7.79
CA GLY A 121 2.73 -0.04 -9.13
C GLY A 121 4.16 0.46 -9.08
N HIS A 122 4.40 1.57 -8.38
CA HIS A 122 5.73 2.17 -8.24
C HIS A 122 6.71 1.22 -7.53
N ALA A 123 6.33 0.64 -6.40
CA ALA A 123 7.20 -0.26 -5.64
C ALA A 123 7.62 -1.48 -6.46
N LYS A 124 6.70 -2.08 -7.21
CA LYS A 124 6.98 -3.25 -8.06
C LYS A 124 7.85 -2.91 -9.26
N MET A 125 7.63 -1.74 -9.88
CA MET A 125 8.29 -1.37 -11.14
C MET A 125 9.64 -0.69 -10.94
N ASN A 126 9.95 -0.24 -9.73
CA ASN A 126 11.19 0.48 -9.44
C ASN A 126 12.03 -0.26 -8.37
N PRO A 127 11.86 -0.04 -7.05
CA PRO A 127 12.77 -0.64 -6.07
C PRO A 127 12.72 -2.17 -5.99
N LEU A 128 11.58 -2.79 -6.37
CA LEU A 128 11.41 -4.25 -6.36
C LEU A 128 11.46 -4.87 -7.77
N ALA A 129 11.77 -4.08 -8.80
CA ALA A 129 11.90 -4.60 -10.16
C ALA A 129 13.09 -5.57 -10.23
N ASN A 130 12.89 -6.70 -10.90
CA ASN A 130 13.89 -7.77 -11.04
C ASN A 130 14.42 -8.34 -9.70
N PHE A 131 13.75 -8.03 -8.58
CA PHE A 131 14.13 -8.57 -7.29
C PHE A 131 13.55 -9.99 -7.14
N ALA A 132 14.44 -10.97 -7.04
CA ALA A 132 14.11 -12.39 -6.91
C ALA A 132 14.64 -12.94 -5.57
N PRO A 133 13.93 -12.72 -4.44
CA PRO A 133 14.40 -13.12 -3.13
C PRO A 133 14.46 -14.65 -3.00
N THR A 134 15.46 -15.12 -2.31
CA THR A 134 15.61 -16.56 -1.98
C THR A 134 14.89 -16.91 -0.68
N GLU A 135 14.83 -15.96 0.26
CA GLU A 135 14.22 -16.14 1.58
C GLU A 135 13.12 -15.11 1.85
N LEU A 136 12.20 -15.45 2.78
CA LEU A 136 11.09 -14.56 3.14
C LEU A 136 11.59 -13.29 3.85
N ASP A 137 12.60 -13.42 4.67
CA ASP A 137 13.16 -12.28 5.43
C ASP A 137 13.82 -11.27 4.47
N GLU A 138 14.48 -11.75 3.41
CA GLU A 138 15.01 -10.91 2.36
C GLU A 138 13.90 -10.13 1.66
N LEU A 139 12.79 -10.82 1.30
CA LEU A 139 11.60 -10.17 0.71
C LEU A 139 11.00 -9.14 1.67
N LEU A 140 10.89 -9.47 2.96
CA LEU A 140 10.34 -8.58 3.98
C LEU A 140 11.19 -7.32 4.12
N HIS A 141 12.50 -7.46 4.30
CA HIS A 141 13.42 -6.33 4.47
C HIS A 141 13.45 -5.43 3.24
N GLN A 142 13.52 -6.02 2.03
CA GLN A 142 13.56 -5.22 0.80
C GLN A 142 12.22 -4.51 0.54
N THR A 143 11.09 -5.18 0.83
CA THR A 143 9.77 -4.55 0.74
C THR A 143 9.64 -3.40 1.73
N GLN A 144 10.09 -3.58 2.97
CA GLN A 144 10.09 -2.53 3.98
C GLN A 144 10.95 -1.33 3.57
N ALA A 145 12.18 -1.58 3.12
CA ALA A 145 13.09 -0.52 2.65
C ALA A 145 12.48 0.26 1.48
N ALA A 146 11.89 -0.43 0.51
CA ALA A 146 11.21 0.19 -0.62
C ALA A 146 10.06 1.10 -0.17
N LEU A 147 9.21 0.64 0.74
CA LEU A 147 8.07 1.41 1.23
C LEU A 147 8.50 2.60 2.11
N LEU A 148 9.57 2.47 2.90
CA LEU A 148 10.15 3.57 3.67
C LEU A 148 10.71 4.66 2.74
N THR A 149 11.40 4.27 1.68
CA THR A 149 11.90 5.22 0.66
C THR A 149 10.76 5.97 0.01
N ILE A 150 9.69 5.28 -0.42
CA ILE A 150 8.49 5.90 -0.98
C ILE A 150 7.83 6.84 0.04
N ALA A 151 7.72 6.43 1.31
CA ALA A 151 7.07 7.23 2.35
C ALA A 151 7.84 8.51 2.69
N ALA A 152 9.15 8.54 2.46
CA ALA A 152 9.99 9.71 2.67
C ALA A 152 9.92 10.73 1.52
N ASP A 153 9.50 10.31 0.33
CA ASP A 153 9.47 11.14 -0.89
C ASP A 153 8.13 11.91 -1.01
N GLN A 154 8.11 13.14 -0.51
CA GLN A 154 6.91 14.01 -0.60
C GLN A 154 6.47 14.34 -2.03
N PRO A 155 7.35 14.72 -2.97
CA PRO A 155 7.00 14.90 -4.37
C PRO A 155 6.31 13.67 -4.96
N LEU A 156 6.87 12.48 -4.71
CA LEU A 156 6.31 11.21 -5.20
C LEU A 156 4.93 10.93 -4.59
N LEU A 157 4.76 11.06 -3.27
CA LEU A 157 3.47 10.86 -2.61
C LEU A 157 2.41 11.83 -3.13
N ARG A 158 2.78 13.08 -3.36
CA ARG A 158 1.88 14.09 -3.95
C ARG A 158 1.49 13.75 -5.39
N SER A 159 2.42 13.19 -6.18
CA SER A 159 2.15 12.76 -7.54
C SER A 159 1.10 11.64 -7.58
N PHE A 160 1.12 10.68 -6.64
CA PHE A 160 0.10 9.63 -6.57
C PHE A 160 -1.31 10.20 -6.35
N ILE A 161 -1.43 11.23 -5.50
CA ILE A 161 -2.71 11.91 -5.30
C ILE A 161 -3.12 12.70 -6.55
N ALA A 162 -2.17 13.38 -7.21
CA ALA A 162 -2.45 14.19 -8.39
C ALA A 162 -2.85 13.35 -9.62
N HIS A 163 -2.32 12.14 -9.76
CA HIS A 163 -2.65 11.22 -10.86
C HIS A 163 -3.89 10.37 -10.58
N CYS A 164 -4.42 10.41 -9.35
CA CYS A 164 -5.67 9.73 -9.05
C CYS A 164 -6.86 10.56 -9.58
N PRO A 165 -7.83 9.95 -10.30
CA PRO A 165 -9.00 10.64 -10.82
C PRO A 165 -9.93 11.24 -9.74
N LEU A 166 -9.78 10.82 -8.48
CA LEU A 166 -10.44 11.51 -7.37
C LEU A 166 -9.95 12.95 -7.31
N SER A 167 -10.86 13.92 -7.40
CA SER A 167 -10.57 15.37 -7.41
C SER A 167 -10.02 15.87 -6.05
N LEU A 168 -8.98 15.21 -5.54
CA LEU A 168 -8.30 15.56 -4.31
C LEU A 168 -7.24 16.64 -4.61
N ARG A 169 -7.67 17.91 -4.72
CA ARG A 169 -6.73 19.01 -4.99
C ARG A 169 -5.82 19.23 -3.78
N LEU A 170 -4.51 19.03 -3.98
CA LEU A 170 -3.47 19.45 -3.05
C LEU A 170 -3.18 20.94 -3.22
N ARG A 171 -2.78 21.60 -2.13
CA ARG A 171 -2.30 22.99 -2.13
C ARG A 171 -0.78 23.05 -2.04
#